data_0b8b7fcd56b619ea44fc02c47c574cc0
#
_entry.id   0b8b7fcd56b619ea44fc02c47c574cc0
#
_cell.length_a   1.000
_cell.length_b   1.000
_cell.length_c   1.000
_cell.angle_alpha   90.00
_cell.angle_beta   90.00
_cell.angle_gamma   90.00
#
_symmetry.space_group_name_H-M   'P 1'
#
loop_
_entity.id
_entity.type
_entity.pdbx_description
1 polymer ?
#
loop_
_entity_poly.entity_id
_entity_poly.type
_entity_poly.pdbx_seq_one_letter_code
_entity_poly.pdbx_strand_id
1 'polypeptide(L)'
;VLYAIVDIETTGGYAANNAITEVAIVLHDGNREVKRYETLVRPEQPIPRYIQALTGITDEMVAGAPCFGEIAPVVHEWLKDAIFVAHNVNFDYSFLKHQLLACGMDLQSKKLCTVRLSRKVFPGIPSYSLGNICQHLGIAINNRHRAGGDAVATAMLLERIIEAGGLEHIRVMLKGKNREQYLPVNLPAEQIERLPQIPGVYYFHDQKGKVIYVGKAKNLRHRVTSHFSNNKPGRQKQEFMRNIWSVSFEATGTELMAFLLECIEIKRLWPVYNRSLKRFEPSYGLYVYEDRNGYSRLVLEKKKRQITPVYTFSRLEEGRQLLLRLVREAELCPKLCYIQTGEGPCEGIRLHTCHGACEQQETAESYNRRVAEAVQSLQSDLPSFALLDNGRHGEEKSCILIEKGRFYGMGYLPADNAICDSDTLKDHLTRYPENDYMRSLVCQYAERWPGKKSYLPD
;
A
#
# COMPACT_ATOMS: atom_id res chain seq x y z
N VAL A 1 14.55 -10.83 -36.85
CA VAL A 1 14.02 -10.90 -35.46
C VAL A 1 12.59 -11.40 -35.57
N LEU A 2 12.25 -12.46 -34.85
CA LEU A 2 10.90 -13.03 -34.85
C LEU A 2 10.10 -12.46 -33.67
N TYR A 3 8.90 -12.00 -33.96
CA TYR A 3 7.92 -11.55 -32.97
C TYR A 3 6.80 -12.59 -32.86
N ALA A 4 6.46 -13.02 -31.66
CA ALA A 4 5.28 -13.81 -31.40
C ALA A 4 4.20 -12.87 -30.82
N ILE A 5 3.27 -12.47 -31.66
CA ILE A 5 2.15 -11.64 -31.26
C ILE A 5 1.09 -12.55 -30.68
N VAL A 6 0.78 -12.34 -29.40
CA VAL A 6 -0.08 -13.23 -28.62
C VAL A 6 -1.27 -12.47 -28.10
N ASP A 7 -2.41 -13.12 -28.15
CA ASP A 7 -3.61 -12.75 -27.44
C ASP A 7 -4.26 -14.01 -26.87
N ILE A 8 -4.89 -13.89 -25.70
CA ILE A 8 -5.58 -15.00 -25.02
C ILE A 8 -6.92 -14.57 -24.47
N GLU A 9 -7.89 -15.47 -24.50
CA GLU A 9 -9.10 -15.37 -23.72
C GLU A 9 -9.03 -16.27 -22.49
N THR A 10 -9.69 -15.88 -21.41
CA THR A 10 -9.53 -16.54 -20.11
C THR A 10 -10.83 -16.58 -19.31
N THR A 11 -10.94 -17.49 -18.34
CA THR A 11 -12.09 -17.55 -17.43
C THR A 11 -12.14 -16.39 -16.42
N GLY A 12 -11.13 -15.49 -16.43
CA GLY A 12 -11.08 -14.32 -15.54
C GLY A 12 -9.74 -13.62 -15.56
N GLY A 13 -9.61 -12.61 -14.71
CA GLY A 13 -8.54 -11.63 -14.81
C GLY A 13 -7.15 -12.04 -14.27
N TYR A 14 -6.92 -13.25 -13.72
CA TYR A 14 -5.72 -13.59 -12.94
C TYR A 14 -5.24 -15.01 -13.19
N ALA A 15 -3.97 -15.15 -13.54
CA ALA A 15 -3.36 -16.42 -13.92
C ALA A 15 -3.43 -17.51 -12.82
N ALA A 16 -3.34 -17.15 -11.54
CA ALA A 16 -3.29 -18.11 -10.45
C ALA A 16 -4.61 -18.88 -10.19
N ASN A 17 -5.76 -18.28 -10.58
CA ASN A 17 -7.09 -18.83 -10.25
C ASN A 17 -8.00 -18.94 -11.47
N ASN A 18 -7.47 -18.72 -12.68
CA ASN A 18 -8.25 -18.77 -13.90
C ASN A 18 -7.47 -19.50 -14.98
N ALA A 19 -8.19 -20.08 -15.91
CA ALA A 19 -7.65 -20.85 -17.02
C ALA A 19 -7.76 -20.07 -18.33
N ILE A 20 -6.96 -20.43 -19.31
CA ILE A 20 -7.06 -19.95 -20.68
C ILE A 20 -8.21 -20.72 -21.38
N THR A 21 -9.02 -20.01 -22.15
CA THR A 21 -10.11 -20.58 -22.96
C THR A 21 -9.86 -20.48 -24.44
N GLU A 22 -8.96 -19.61 -24.89
CA GLU A 22 -8.52 -19.49 -26.28
C GLU A 22 -7.08 -18.94 -26.32
N VAL A 23 -6.28 -19.41 -27.23
CA VAL A 23 -4.91 -18.92 -27.52
C VAL A 23 -4.78 -18.61 -28.99
N ALA A 24 -4.25 -17.44 -29.29
CA ALA A 24 -3.82 -17.08 -30.63
C ALA A 24 -2.37 -16.58 -30.62
N ILE A 25 -1.56 -17.07 -31.55
CA ILE A 25 -0.16 -16.66 -31.73
C ILE A 25 0.05 -16.37 -33.22
N VAL A 26 0.45 -15.15 -33.53
CA VAL A 26 0.87 -14.74 -34.87
C VAL A 26 2.38 -14.55 -34.86
N LEU A 27 3.12 -15.36 -35.59
CA LEU A 27 4.55 -15.15 -35.82
C LEU A 27 4.74 -14.14 -36.94
N HIS A 28 5.57 -13.14 -36.70
CA HIS A 28 5.80 -11.99 -37.57
C HIS A 28 7.31 -11.67 -37.66
N ASP A 29 7.82 -11.42 -38.85
CA ASP A 29 9.24 -11.13 -39.07
C ASP A 29 9.61 -9.64 -38.94
N GLY A 30 8.62 -8.78 -38.73
CA GLY A 30 8.71 -7.31 -38.71
C GLY A 30 8.15 -6.65 -39.96
N ASN A 31 7.94 -7.43 -41.05
CA ASN A 31 7.37 -6.93 -42.30
C ASN A 31 6.05 -7.60 -42.66
N ARG A 32 5.88 -8.90 -42.29
CA ARG A 32 4.68 -9.69 -42.59
C ARG A 32 4.44 -10.78 -41.59
N GLU A 33 3.20 -11.25 -41.52
CA GLU A 33 2.84 -12.51 -40.87
C GLU A 33 3.55 -13.70 -41.54
N VAL A 34 4.20 -14.53 -40.76
CA VAL A 34 4.92 -15.75 -41.21
C VAL A 34 4.06 -16.99 -41.01
N LYS A 35 3.43 -17.09 -39.83
CA LYS A 35 2.67 -18.26 -39.40
C LYS A 35 1.64 -17.85 -38.34
N ARG A 36 0.55 -18.59 -38.25
CA ARG A 36 -0.49 -18.38 -37.22
C ARG A 36 -0.87 -19.70 -36.58
N TYR A 37 -1.09 -19.66 -35.26
CA TYR A 37 -1.66 -20.73 -34.47
C TYR A 37 -2.82 -20.16 -33.67
N GLU A 38 -3.96 -20.84 -33.71
CA GLU A 38 -5.16 -20.44 -32.97
C GLU A 38 -5.90 -21.70 -32.53
N THR A 39 -6.32 -21.75 -31.27
CA THR A 39 -7.11 -22.87 -30.75
C THR A 39 -7.93 -22.45 -29.53
N LEU A 40 -9.15 -22.99 -29.43
CA LEU A 40 -9.88 -23.03 -28.17
C LEU A 40 -9.18 -23.96 -27.19
N VAL A 41 -9.33 -23.67 -25.91
CA VAL A 41 -8.75 -24.47 -24.84
C VAL A 41 -9.82 -24.80 -23.81
N ARG A 42 -9.95 -26.07 -23.46
CA ARG A 42 -10.89 -26.52 -22.43
C ARG A 42 -10.33 -26.23 -21.04
N PRO A 43 -10.96 -25.32 -20.27
CA PRO A 43 -10.57 -25.05 -18.89
C PRO A 43 -11.06 -26.18 -17.97
N GLU A 44 -10.38 -26.37 -16.81
CA GLU A 44 -10.82 -27.32 -15.77
C GLU A 44 -12.06 -26.84 -14.99
N GLN A 45 -12.37 -25.56 -15.07
CA GLN A 45 -13.47 -24.92 -14.35
C GLN A 45 -14.46 -24.29 -15.33
N PRO A 46 -15.77 -24.20 -15.00
CA PRO A 46 -16.77 -23.55 -15.85
C PRO A 46 -16.42 -22.09 -16.15
N ILE A 47 -16.74 -21.65 -17.35
CA ILE A 47 -16.54 -20.25 -17.79
C ILE A 47 -17.62 -19.39 -17.15
N PRO A 48 -17.28 -18.35 -16.35
CA PRO A 48 -18.28 -17.46 -15.74
C PRO A 48 -19.18 -16.80 -16.80
N ARG A 49 -20.47 -16.69 -16.52
CA ARG A 49 -21.47 -16.14 -17.49
C ARG A 49 -21.10 -14.77 -18.03
N TYR A 50 -20.51 -13.90 -17.22
CA TYR A 50 -20.07 -12.57 -17.68
C TYR A 50 -18.89 -12.62 -18.65
N ILE A 51 -18.02 -13.65 -18.52
CA ILE A 51 -16.93 -13.90 -19.47
C ILE A 51 -17.50 -14.47 -20.78
N GLN A 52 -18.44 -15.42 -20.70
CA GLN A 52 -19.12 -15.91 -21.91
C GLN A 52 -19.81 -14.78 -22.68
N ALA A 53 -20.45 -13.85 -21.97
CA ALA A 53 -21.07 -12.69 -22.59
C ALA A 53 -20.05 -11.71 -23.21
N LEU A 54 -18.84 -11.62 -22.65
CA LEU A 54 -17.76 -10.74 -23.13
C LEU A 54 -17.05 -11.30 -24.36
N THR A 55 -16.66 -12.59 -24.30
CA THR A 55 -15.81 -13.25 -25.31
C THR A 55 -16.60 -14.03 -26.35
N GLY A 56 -17.87 -14.33 -26.05
CA GLY A 56 -18.69 -15.24 -26.85
C GLY A 56 -18.28 -16.71 -26.76
N ILE A 57 -17.28 -17.07 -25.89
CA ILE A 57 -16.83 -18.44 -25.71
C ILE A 57 -17.67 -19.09 -24.60
N THR A 58 -18.41 -20.14 -24.94
CA THR A 58 -19.25 -20.90 -24.00
C THR A 58 -18.60 -22.21 -23.58
N ASP A 59 -19.11 -22.83 -22.50
CA ASP A 59 -18.63 -24.14 -22.05
C ASP A 59 -18.84 -25.23 -23.13
N GLU A 60 -19.90 -25.13 -23.90
CA GLU A 60 -20.18 -26.07 -25.02
C GLU A 60 -19.14 -25.95 -26.12
N MET A 61 -18.70 -24.72 -26.45
CA MET A 61 -17.68 -24.51 -27.50
C MET A 61 -16.33 -25.11 -27.13
N VAL A 62 -15.96 -25.09 -25.87
CA VAL A 62 -14.66 -25.62 -25.41
C VAL A 62 -14.71 -27.07 -24.98
N ALA A 63 -15.89 -27.70 -24.90
CA ALA A 63 -16.05 -29.07 -24.39
C ALA A 63 -15.22 -30.12 -25.18
N GLY A 64 -15.10 -29.95 -26.48
CA GLY A 64 -14.30 -30.79 -27.38
C GLY A 64 -12.88 -30.28 -27.64
N ALA A 65 -12.48 -29.14 -27.07
CA ALA A 65 -11.16 -28.55 -27.26
C ALA A 65 -10.09 -29.27 -26.40
N PRO A 66 -8.80 -29.22 -26.81
CA PRO A 66 -7.72 -29.75 -25.98
C PRO A 66 -7.60 -28.99 -24.66
N CYS A 67 -7.13 -29.67 -23.62
CA CYS A 67 -6.71 -28.94 -22.39
C CYS A 67 -5.35 -28.24 -22.62
N PHE A 68 -5.01 -27.29 -21.75
CA PHE A 68 -3.76 -26.52 -21.94
C PHE A 68 -2.53 -27.40 -21.94
N GLY A 69 -2.49 -28.47 -21.12
CA GLY A 69 -1.37 -29.42 -21.09
C GLY A 69 -1.09 -30.09 -22.43
N GLU A 70 -2.13 -30.33 -23.22
CA GLU A 70 -1.98 -30.99 -24.57
C GLU A 70 -1.36 -30.04 -25.59
N ILE A 71 -1.64 -28.74 -25.50
CA ILE A 71 -1.12 -27.70 -26.42
C ILE A 71 0.16 -27.05 -25.92
N ALA A 72 0.53 -27.21 -24.64
CA ALA A 72 1.66 -26.56 -24.02
C ALA A 72 2.99 -26.75 -24.77
N PRO A 73 3.35 -27.97 -25.29
CA PRO A 73 4.57 -28.15 -26.08
C PRO A 73 4.60 -27.29 -27.35
N VAL A 74 3.47 -27.18 -28.06
CA VAL A 74 3.36 -26.40 -29.29
C VAL A 74 3.46 -24.91 -28.96
N VAL A 75 2.70 -24.44 -27.95
CA VAL A 75 2.73 -23.02 -27.50
C VAL A 75 4.15 -22.63 -27.05
N HIS A 76 4.82 -23.48 -26.27
CA HIS A 76 6.19 -23.25 -25.83
C HIS A 76 7.18 -23.13 -26.99
N GLU A 77 7.09 -24.06 -27.96
CA GLU A 77 7.95 -24.07 -29.16
C GLU A 77 7.82 -22.77 -29.96
N TRP A 78 6.60 -22.23 -30.10
CA TRP A 78 6.34 -20.98 -30.83
C TRP A 78 6.85 -19.74 -30.11
N LEU A 79 6.98 -19.79 -28.79
CA LEU A 79 7.32 -18.63 -27.95
C LEU A 79 8.80 -18.57 -27.54
N LYS A 80 9.52 -19.72 -27.47
CA LYS A 80 10.84 -19.80 -26.83
C LYS A 80 11.91 -18.91 -27.46
N ASP A 81 11.91 -18.77 -28.79
CA ASP A 81 12.94 -18.06 -29.55
C ASP A 81 12.44 -16.72 -30.16
N ALA A 82 11.24 -16.31 -29.81
CA ALA A 82 10.61 -15.10 -30.30
C ALA A 82 10.50 -14.02 -29.23
N ILE A 83 10.41 -12.76 -29.68
CA ILE A 83 10.02 -11.64 -28.81
C ILE A 83 8.51 -11.75 -28.58
N PHE A 84 8.10 -11.92 -27.33
CA PHE A 84 6.71 -12.00 -26.94
C PHE A 84 6.07 -10.61 -27.02
N VAL A 85 5.09 -10.44 -27.91
CA VAL A 85 4.40 -9.18 -28.14
C VAL A 85 2.92 -9.36 -27.78
N ALA A 86 2.34 -8.43 -27.02
CA ALA A 86 0.91 -8.40 -26.79
C ALA A 86 0.41 -6.96 -26.51
N HIS A 87 -0.90 -6.78 -26.64
CA HIS A 87 -1.55 -5.53 -26.28
C HIS A 87 -1.91 -5.56 -24.80
N ASN A 88 -1.02 -5.01 -23.93
CA ASN A 88 -0.94 -5.20 -22.48
C ASN A 88 -0.19 -6.49 -22.08
N VAL A 89 1.02 -6.64 -22.59
CA VAL A 89 1.86 -7.84 -22.54
C VAL A 89 1.94 -8.56 -21.18
N ASN A 90 1.80 -7.86 -20.08
CA ASN A 90 1.89 -8.47 -18.75
C ASN A 90 0.71 -9.38 -18.43
N PHE A 91 -0.44 -9.19 -19.06
CA PHE A 91 -1.60 -10.05 -18.89
C PHE A 91 -1.35 -11.43 -19.56
N ASP A 92 -1.18 -11.44 -20.85
CA ASP A 92 -1.01 -12.65 -21.66
C ASP A 92 0.22 -13.46 -21.22
N TYR A 93 1.34 -12.75 -21.04
CA TYR A 93 2.58 -13.36 -20.58
C TYR A 93 2.44 -14.01 -19.20
N SER A 94 1.69 -13.43 -18.27
CA SER A 94 1.53 -13.99 -16.93
C SER A 94 0.72 -15.28 -16.92
N PHE A 95 -0.31 -15.37 -17.75
CA PHE A 95 -1.13 -16.58 -17.91
C PHE A 95 -0.35 -17.71 -18.58
N LEU A 96 0.26 -17.42 -19.72
CA LEU A 96 1.05 -18.43 -20.43
C LEU A 96 2.24 -18.92 -19.61
N LYS A 97 2.99 -18.01 -18.97
CA LYS A 97 4.07 -18.41 -18.07
C LYS A 97 3.60 -19.28 -16.92
N HIS A 98 2.46 -18.96 -16.32
CA HIS A 98 1.89 -19.73 -15.21
C HIS A 98 1.48 -21.14 -15.65
N GLN A 99 0.77 -21.25 -16.75
CA GLN A 99 0.28 -22.55 -17.24
C GLN A 99 1.41 -23.41 -17.85
N LEU A 100 2.36 -22.81 -18.58
CA LEU A 100 3.54 -23.52 -19.08
C LEU A 100 4.40 -24.07 -17.92
N LEU A 101 4.60 -23.26 -16.87
CA LEU A 101 5.34 -23.69 -15.69
C LEU A 101 4.66 -24.87 -14.98
N ALA A 102 3.33 -24.88 -14.91
CA ALA A 102 2.56 -26.01 -14.37
C ALA A 102 2.75 -27.30 -15.21
N CYS A 103 3.06 -27.15 -16.51
CA CYS A 103 3.41 -28.24 -17.42
C CYS A 103 4.93 -28.54 -17.44
N GLY A 104 5.73 -27.97 -16.52
CA GLY A 104 7.18 -28.19 -16.46
C GLY A 104 8.01 -27.41 -17.49
N MET A 105 7.43 -26.42 -18.17
CA MET A 105 8.07 -25.60 -19.21
C MET A 105 8.25 -24.15 -18.72
N ASP A 106 9.48 -23.63 -18.75
CA ASP A 106 9.74 -22.22 -18.35
C ASP A 106 9.76 -21.29 -19.58
N LEU A 107 8.97 -20.23 -19.51
CA LEU A 107 8.91 -19.18 -20.53
C LEU A 107 9.79 -18.00 -20.13
N GLN A 108 10.85 -17.74 -20.91
CA GLN A 108 11.82 -16.66 -20.67
C GLN A 108 11.96 -15.68 -21.85
N SER A 109 10.93 -15.46 -22.63
CA SER A 109 10.96 -14.55 -23.79
C SER A 109 11.07 -13.07 -23.35
N LYS A 110 11.80 -12.28 -24.16
CA LYS A 110 11.74 -10.80 -24.05
C LYS A 110 10.33 -10.35 -24.37
N LYS A 111 9.85 -9.34 -23.63
CA LYS A 111 8.47 -8.85 -23.77
C LYS A 111 8.42 -7.48 -24.45
N LEU A 112 7.42 -7.26 -25.30
CA LEU A 112 7.17 -6.01 -25.96
C LEU A 112 5.67 -5.65 -25.85
N CYS A 113 5.36 -4.49 -25.29
CA CYS A 113 3.98 -4.04 -25.08
C CYS A 113 3.58 -3.03 -26.14
N THR A 114 2.61 -3.35 -26.97
CA THR A 114 2.13 -2.44 -28.03
C THR A 114 1.40 -1.22 -27.47
N VAL A 115 0.75 -1.28 -26.30
CA VAL A 115 0.18 -0.08 -25.64
C VAL A 115 1.27 0.95 -25.34
N ARG A 116 2.42 0.53 -24.82
CA ARG A 116 3.53 1.43 -24.49
C ARG A 116 4.23 1.98 -25.71
N LEU A 117 4.40 1.13 -26.73
CA LEU A 117 4.92 1.56 -28.02
C LEU A 117 4.01 2.60 -28.66
N SER A 118 2.71 2.33 -28.67
CA SER A 118 1.73 3.26 -29.26
C SER A 118 1.75 4.63 -28.59
N ARG A 119 1.91 4.68 -27.26
CA ARG A 119 2.03 5.97 -26.54
C ARG A 119 3.27 6.77 -26.94
N LYS A 120 4.37 6.08 -27.26
CA LYS A 120 5.63 6.74 -27.67
C LYS A 120 5.58 7.18 -29.13
N VAL A 121 4.99 6.37 -30.00
CA VAL A 121 4.97 6.61 -31.45
C VAL A 121 3.79 7.48 -31.85
N PHE A 122 2.64 7.33 -31.20
CA PHE A 122 1.41 8.07 -31.45
C PHE A 122 0.92 8.80 -30.18
N PRO A 123 1.61 9.85 -29.71
CA PRO A 123 1.22 10.57 -28.50
C PRO A 123 -0.10 11.33 -28.68
N GLY A 124 -0.81 11.59 -27.57
CA GLY A 124 -1.99 12.44 -27.57
C GLY A 124 -3.32 11.74 -27.89
N ILE A 125 -3.32 10.42 -28.10
CA ILE A 125 -4.57 9.65 -28.28
C ILE A 125 -5.30 9.49 -26.92
N PRO A 126 -6.61 9.78 -26.83
CA PRO A 126 -7.34 9.77 -25.55
C PRO A 126 -7.37 8.41 -24.87
N SER A 127 -7.34 7.31 -25.64
CA SER A 127 -7.33 5.94 -25.11
C SER A 127 -6.51 5.01 -26.01
N TYR A 128 -5.64 4.23 -25.36
CA TYR A 128 -4.79 3.23 -26.02
C TYR A 128 -5.30 1.80 -25.82
N SER A 129 -6.62 1.58 -25.61
CA SER A 129 -7.20 0.25 -25.73
C SER A 129 -7.11 -0.22 -27.19
N LEU A 130 -7.01 -1.54 -27.42
CA LEU A 130 -6.81 -2.07 -28.77
C LEU A 130 -7.87 -1.52 -29.76
N GLY A 131 -9.15 -1.54 -29.37
CA GLY A 131 -10.20 -1.01 -30.22
C GLY A 131 -10.03 0.47 -30.57
N ASN A 132 -9.69 1.32 -29.59
CA ASN A 132 -9.56 2.75 -29.82
C ASN A 132 -8.32 3.11 -30.64
N ILE A 133 -7.16 2.49 -30.37
CA ILE A 133 -5.96 2.75 -31.15
C ILE A 133 -6.11 2.24 -32.58
N CYS A 134 -6.70 1.06 -32.78
CA CYS A 134 -6.97 0.51 -34.10
C CYS A 134 -7.95 1.41 -34.91
N GLN A 135 -9.01 1.86 -34.27
CA GLN A 135 -9.97 2.81 -34.91
C GLN A 135 -9.26 4.10 -35.32
N HIS A 136 -8.40 4.66 -34.46
CA HIS A 136 -7.65 5.87 -34.74
C HIS A 136 -6.68 5.71 -35.91
N LEU A 137 -6.07 4.54 -36.06
CA LEU A 137 -5.10 4.21 -37.12
C LEU A 137 -5.74 3.56 -38.35
N GLY A 138 -7.06 3.42 -38.41
CA GLY A 138 -7.76 2.81 -39.54
C GLY A 138 -7.55 1.29 -39.66
N ILE A 139 -7.24 0.61 -38.57
CA ILE A 139 -7.04 -0.85 -38.50
C ILE A 139 -8.41 -1.51 -38.22
N ALA A 140 -8.88 -2.35 -39.11
CA ALA A 140 -10.11 -3.12 -38.92
C ALA A 140 -9.85 -4.29 -37.93
N ILE A 141 -10.70 -4.45 -36.93
CA ILE A 141 -10.68 -5.60 -36.03
C ILE A 141 -11.82 -6.54 -36.42
N ASN A 142 -11.49 -7.71 -36.88
CA ASN A 142 -12.46 -8.77 -37.14
C ASN A 142 -12.58 -9.66 -35.88
N ASN A 143 -13.81 -9.98 -35.49
CA ASN A 143 -14.10 -10.83 -34.33
C ASN A 143 -13.45 -10.31 -33.03
N ARG A 144 -13.81 -9.07 -32.67
CA ARG A 144 -13.33 -8.47 -31.42
C ARG A 144 -13.70 -9.33 -30.18
N HIS A 145 -12.81 -9.39 -29.17
CA HIS A 145 -12.92 -10.28 -28.01
C HIS A 145 -12.85 -11.78 -28.35
N ARG A 146 -12.16 -12.08 -29.44
CA ARG A 146 -11.68 -13.40 -29.78
C ARG A 146 -10.19 -13.32 -30.02
N ALA A 147 -9.44 -14.24 -29.43
CA ALA A 147 -7.97 -14.17 -29.40
C ALA A 147 -7.37 -14.04 -30.81
N GLY A 148 -7.90 -14.76 -31.81
CA GLY A 148 -7.41 -14.67 -33.18
C GLY A 148 -7.56 -13.29 -33.81
N GLY A 149 -8.73 -12.65 -33.62
CA GLY A 149 -9.00 -11.31 -34.16
C GLY A 149 -8.14 -10.23 -33.52
N ASP A 150 -7.99 -10.28 -32.19
CA ASP A 150 -7.23 -9.31 -31.42
C ASP A 150 -5.71 -9.48 -31.63
N ALA A 151 -5.21 -10.73 -31.80
CA ALA A 151 -3.81 -10.99 -32.16
C ALA A 151 -3.44 -10.44 -33.53
N VAL A 152 -4.32 -10.62 -34.54
CA VAL A 152 -4.11 -10.07 -35.91
C VAL A 152 -4.12 -8.54 -35.87
N ALA A 153 -5.09 -7.94 -35.20
CA ALA A 153 -5.16 -6.48 -35.07
C ALA A 153 -3.91 -5.92 -34.34
N THR A 154 -3.38 -6.66 -33.35
CA THR A 154 -2.13 -6.31 -32.65
C THR A 154 -0.91 -6.47 -33.58
N ALA A 155 -0.89 -7.44 -34.49
CA ALA A 155 0.16 -7.57 -35.50
C ALA A 155 0.15 -6.37 -36.48
N MET A 156 -1.01 -6.01 -36.99
CA MET A 156 -1.17 -4.82 -37.85
C MET A 156 -0.77 -3.53 -37.11
N LEU A 157 -1.10 -3.42 -35.82
CA LEU A 157 -0.67 -2.30 -34.99
C LEU A 157 0.86 -2.26 -34.86
N LEU A 158 1.54 -3.40 -34.70
CA LEU A 158 3.00 -3.47 -34.65
C LEU A 158 3.61 -3.00 -35.98
N GLU A 159 3.03 -3.39 -37.13
CA GLU A 159 3.45 -2.91 -38.44
C GLU A 159 3.35 -1.37 -38.54
N ARG A 160 2.21 -0.79 -38.16
CA ARG A 160 2.00 0.68 -38.13
C ARG A 160 3.01 1.38 -37.20
N ILE A 161 3.32 0.79 -36.05
CA ILE A 161 4.36 1.31 -35.14
C ILE A 161 5.74 1.29 -35.82
N ILE A 162 6.11 0.21 -36.53
CA ILE A 162 7.37 0.09 -37.24
C ILE A 162 7.44 1.10 -38.40
N GLU A 163 6.39 1.19 -39.22
CA GLU A 163 6.27 2.13 -40.35
C GLU A 163 6.41 3.60 -39.87
N ALA A 164 5.86 3.93 -38.71
CA ALA A 164 5.97 5.27 -38.09
C ALA A 164 7.31 5.53 -37.40
N GLY A 165 8.36 4.71 -37.64
CA GLY A 165 9.69 4.91 -37.10
C GLY A 165 9.91 4.33 -35.69
N GLY A 166 9.01 3.48 -35.19
CA GLY A 166 9.05 2.91 -33.84
C GLY A 166 10.19 1.92 -33.55
N LEU A 167 11.03 1.55 -34.55
CA LEU A 167 12.09 0.56 -34.39
C LEU A 167 13.08 0.92 -33.28
N GLU A 168 13.45 2.20 -33.14
CA GLU A 168 14.37 2.60 -32.09
C GLU A 168 13.74 2.45 -30.70
N HIS A 169 12.45 2.78 -30.56
CA HIS A 169 11.71 2.54 -29.33
C HIS A 169 11.63 1.05 -28.99
N ILE A 170 11.44 0.19 -29.99
CA ILE A 170 11.47 -1.28 -29.82
C ILE A 170 12.84 -1.71 -29.30
N ARG A 171 13.94 -1.26 -29.94
CA ARG A 171 15.31 -1.59 -29.51
C ARG A 171 15.59 -1.15 -28.07
N VAL A 172 15.19 0.05 -27.69
CA VAL A 172 15.34 0.57 -26.33
C VAL A 172 14.54 -0.26 -25.32
N MET A 173 13.30 -0.62 -25.66
CA MET A 173 12.45 -1.43 -24.77
C MET A 173 12.96 -2.86 -24.61
N LEU A 174 13.65 -3.42 -25.58
CA LEU A 174 14.24 -4.78 -25.54
C LEU A 174 15.63 -4.83 -24.88
N LYS A 175 16.30 -3.69 -24.66
CA LYS A 175 17.53 -3.65 -23.87
C LYS A 175 17.21 -3.97 -22.42
N GLY A 176 17.75 -5.08 -21.91
CA GLY A 176 17.35 -5.85 -20.72
C GLY A 176 17.29 -5.17 -19.35
N LYS A 177 17.44 -3.85 -19.23
CA LYS A 177 17.29 -3.08 -17.99
C LYS A 177 16.14 -2.07 -18.03
N ASN A 178 15.24 -2.17 -19.00
CA ASN A 178 14.16 -1.20 -19.13
C ASN A 178 13.08 -1.46 -18.07
N ARG A 179 13.11 -0.66 -16.99
CA ARG A 179 12.16 -0.70 -15.87
C ARG A 179 10.73 -0.37 -16.29
N GLU A 180 10.53 0.28 -17.42
CA GLU A 180 9.21 0.62 -17.95
C GLU A 180 8.30 -0.59 -18.17
N GLN A 181 8.87 -1.76 -18.50
CA GLN A 181 8.10 -2.98 -18.74
C GLN A 181 7.33 -3.48 -17.51
N TYR A 182 7.76 -3.05 -16.32
CA TYR A 182 7.13 -3.43 -15.04
C TYR A 182 6.09 -2.42 -14.56
N LEU A 183 6.01 -1.24 -15.17
CA LEU A 183 5.05 -0.21 -14.78
C LEU A 183 3.61 -0.64 -15.13
N PRO A 184 2.59 -0.10 -14.43
CA PRO A 184 1.20 -0.21 -14.85
C PRO A 184 1.02 0.28 -16.28
N VAL A 185 0.21 -0.44 -17.07
CA VAL A 185 0.03 -0.12 -18.50
C VAL A 185 -0.57 1.28 -18.69
N ASN A 186 -1.43 1.70 -17.75
CA ASN A 186 -2.11 2.97 -17.83
C ASN A 186 -1.34 4.15 -17.23
N LEU A 187 -0.23 3.89 -16.53
CA LEU A 187 0.60 4.91 -15.89
C LEU A 187 1.72 5.38 -16.85
N PRO A 188 1.72 6.66 -17.27
CA PRO A 188 2.81 7.21 -18.09
C PRO A 188 4.14 7.18 -17.34
N ALA A 189 5.21 6.75 -18.03
CA ALA A 189 6.56 6.66 -17.44
C ALA A 189 7.09 8.03 -16.98
N GLU A 190 6.74 9.09 -17.71
CA GLU A 190 7.12 10.47 -17.44
C GLU A 190 6.65 10.95 -16.06
N GLN A 191 5.52 10.44 -15.55
CA GLN A 191 5.04 10.78 -14.20
C GLN A 191 5.96 10.19 -13.13
N ILE A 192 6.55 9.02 -13.35
CA ILE A 192 7.53 8.41 -12.45
C ILE A 192 8.85 9.18 -12.48
N GLU A 193 9.29 9.60 -13.67
CA GLU A 193 10.53 10.35 -13.85
C GLU A 193 10.50 11.73 -13.18
N ARG A 194 9.32 12.35 -13.12
CA ARG A 194 9.10 13.64 -12.45
C ARG A 194 9.05 13.54 -10.92
N LEU A 195 8.93 12.35 -10.35
CA LEU A 195 8.93 12.19 -8.91
C LEU A 195 10.28 12.58 -8.31
N PRO A 196 10.31 13.43 -7.27
CA PRO A 196 11.55 13.82 -6.62
C PRO A 196 12.11 12.67 -5.76
N GLN A 197 13.40 12.80 -5.40
CA GLN A 197 14.08 11.83 -4.54
C GLN A 197 14.13 12.30 -3.08
N ILE A 198 13.01 12.77 -2.56
CA ILE A 198 12.84 13.32 -1.21
C ILE A 198 11.75 12.57 -0.45
N PRO A 199 11.65 12.74 0.89
CA PRO A 199 10.57 12.20 1.68
C PRO A 199 9.22 12.80 1.30
N GLY A 200 8.16 11.98 1.34
CA GLY A 200 6.82 12.43 1.03
C GLY A 200 5.77 11.33 1.02
N VAL A 201 4.56 11.73 0.69
CA VAL A 201 3.41 10.86 0.47
C VAL A 201 3.09 10.85 -1.03
N TYR A 202 2.77 9.68 -1.57
CA TYR A 202 2.34 9.52 -2.96
C TYR A 202 0.94 8.90 -3.01
N TYR A 203 0.21 9.26 -4.08
CA TYR A 203 -1.17 8.86 -4.30
C TYR A 203 -1.28 8.21 -5.67
N PHE A 204 -1.82 6.99 -5.73
CA PHE A 204 -2.22 6.41 -7.01
C PHE A 204 -3.69 6.70 -7.28
N HIS A 205 -3.98 7.07 -8.50
CA HIS A 205 -5.32 7.42 -8.95
C HIS A 205 -5.82 6.45 -10.00
N ASP A 206 -7.14 6.24 -10.01
CA ASP A 206 -7.83 5.51 -11.07
C ASP A 206 -8.08 6.38 -12.31
N GLN A 207 -8.78 5.82 -13.31
CA GLN A 207 -9.14 6.50 -14.55
C GLN A 207 -9.95 7.78 -14.35
N LYS A 208 -10.72 7.85 -13.26
CA LYS A 208 -11.57 9.00 -12.91
C LYS A 208 -10.85 10.03 -12.05
N GLY A 209 -9.57 9.82 -11.75
CA GLY A 209 -8.78 10.66 -10.87
C GLY A 209 -9.03 10.42 -9.38
N LYS A 210 -9.82 9.40 -8.98
CA LYS A 210 -10.05 9.06 -7.59
C LYS A 210 -8.82 8.39 -7.00
N VAL A 211 -8.41 8.79 -5.78
CA VAL A 211 -7.32 8.15 -5.06
C VAL A 211 -7.71 6.72 -4.66
N ILE A 212 -6.92 5.75 -5.13
CA ILE A 212 -7.12 4.34 -4.85
C ILE A 212 -6.08 3.75 -3.89
N TYR A 213 -4.96 4.46 -3.70
CA TYR A 213 -3.91 4.08 -2.77
C TYR A 213 -3.12 5.30 -2.32
N VAL A 214 -2.74 5.33 -1.04
CA VAL A 214 -1.84 6.32 -0.43
C VAL A 214 -0.66 5.56 0.17
N GLY A 215 0.56 6.10 0.01
CA GLY A 215 1.73 5.50 0.61
C GLY A 215 2.81 6.51 0.95
N LYS A 216 3.54 6.28 2.05
CA LYS A 216 4.71 7.08 2.43
C LYS A 216 5.99 6.61 1.75
N ALA A 217 6.92 7.53 1.62
CA ALA A 217 8.25 7.26 1.09
C ALA A 217 9.33 8.09 1.80
N LYS A 218 10.50 7.48 2.03
CA LYS A 218 11.74 8.19 2.34
C LYS A 218 12.37 8.79 1.07
N ASN A 219 12.11 8.16 -0.07
CA ASN A 219 12.46 8.60 -1.42
C ASN A 219 11.28 8.24 -2.33
N LEU A 220 10.54 9.25 -2.77
CA LEU A 220 9.31 9.09 -3.55
C LEU A 220 9.54 8.28 -4.82
N ARG A 221 10.52 8.67 -5.66
CA ARG A 221 10.81 7.97 -6.92
C ARG A 221 11.18 6.51 -6.69
N HIS A 222 12.08 6.24 -5.76
CA HIS A 222 12.49 4.88 -5.44
C HIS A 222 11.34 4.02 -4.94
N ARG A 223 10.52 4.55 -4.02
CA ARG A 223 9.40 3.81 -3.42
C ARG A 223 8.31 3.50 -4.43
N VAL A 224 7.91 4.47 -5.25
CA VAL A 224 6.91 4.28 -6.30
C VAL A 224 7.41 3.25 -7.33
N THR A 225 8.66 3.36 -7.78
CA THR A 225 9.25 2.38 -8.69
C THR A 225 9.29 0.97 -8.09
N SER A 226 9.58 0.85 -6.79
CA SER A 226 9.65 -0.44 -6.10
C SER A 226 8.31 -1.20 -6.03
N HIS A 227 7.17 -0.49 -6.10
CA HIS A 227 5.85 -1.13 -6.22
C HIS A 227 5.74 -2.02 -7.45
N PHE A 228 6.47 -1.67 -8.51
CA PHE A 228 6.36 -2.29 -9.82
C PHE A 228 7.47 -3.29 -10.13
N SER A 229 8.56 -3.31 -9.34
CA SER A 229 9.74 -4.15 -9.59
C SER A 229 9.52 -5.65 -9.31
N ASN A 230 8.52 -6.02 -8.52
CA ASN A 230 8.20 -7.40 -8.14
C ASN A 230 6.80 -7.80 -8.65
N ASN A 231 6.72 -8.32 -9.86
CA ASN A 231 5.49 -8.88 -10.43
C ASN A 231 5.20 -10.28 -9.88
N LYS A 232 4.85 -10.37 -8.58
CA LYS A 232 4.24 -11.59 -8.06
C LYS A 232 2.82 -11.73 -8.63
N PRO A 233 2.41 -12.92 -9.12
CA PRO A 233 1.15 -13.11 -9.84
C PRO A 233 -0.11 -13.17 -8.96
N GLY A 234 -0.13 -12.46 -7.83
CA GLY A 234 -1.30 -12.44 -6.93
C GLY A 234 -2.44 -11.58 -7.48
N ARG A 235 -3.68 -12.10 -7.40
CA ARG A 235 -4.93 -11.47 -7.87
C ARG A 235 -5.04 -9.98 -7.51
N GLN A 236 -4.86 -9.66 -6.23
CA GLN A 236 -5.03 -8.29 -5.73
C GLN A 236 -3.99 -7.32 -6.28
N LYS A 237 -2.75 -7.79 -6.50
CA LYS A 237 -1.69 -6.95 -7.05
C LYS A 237 -1.92 -6.66 -8.53
N GLN A 238 -2.40 -7.63 -9.30
CA GLN A 238 -2.71 -7.43 -10.72
C GLN A 238 -3.89 -6.47 -10.89
N GLU A 239 -4.95 -6.60 -10.08
CA GLU A 239 -6.07 -5.68 -10.06
C GLU A 239 -5.65 -4.26 -9.69
N PHE A 240 -4.85 -4.11 -8.64
CA PHE A 240 -4.26 -2.84 -8.25
C PHE A 240 -3.48 -2.19 -9.40
N MET A 241 -2.57 -2.95 -10.05
CA MET A 241 -1.77 -2.48 -11.17
C MET A 241 -2.62 -2.01 -12.38
N ARG A 242 -3.72 -2.71 -12.69
CA ARG A 242 -4.63 -2.32 -13.78
C ARG A 242 -5.35 -1.03 -13.52
N ASN A 243 -5.66 -0.75 -12.25
CA ASN A 243 -6.44 0.41 -11.84
C ASN A 243 -5.57 1.67 -11.58
N ILE A 244 -4.24 1.59 -11.71
CA ILE A 244 -3.36 2.77 -11.60
C ILE A 244 -3.28 3.49 -12.95
N TRP A 245 -3.76 4.74 -12.99
CA TRP A 245 -3.72 5.61 -14.17
C TRP A 245 -2.81 6.81 -14.02
N SER A 246 -2.65 7.33 -12.83
CA SER A 246 -1.74 8.42 -12.55
C SER A 246 -1.16 8.35 -11.13
N VAL A 247 -0.09 9.09 -10.90
CA VAL A 247 0.54 9.27 -9.60
C VAL A 247 0.72 10.74 -9.30
N SER A 248 0.33 11.18 -8.10
CA SER A 248 0.67 12.47 -7.54
C SER A 248 1.46 12.29 -6.24
N PHE A 249 2.03 13.36 -5.71
CA PHE A 249 2.80 13.31 -4.49
C PHE A 249 2.72 14.64 -3.72
N GLU A 250 3.03 14.55 -2.43
CA GLU A 250 3.25 15.69 -1.55
C GLU A 250 4.58 15.51 -0.81
N ALA A 251 5.49 16.48 -0.96
CA ALA A 251 6.77 16.48 -0.28
C ALA A 251 6.59 16.85 1.20
N THR A 252 7.34 16.20 2.10
CA THR A 252 7.15 16.40 3.55
C THR A 252 8.45 16.75 4.30
N GLY A 253 9.58 16.80 3.62
CA GLY A 253 10.89 17.10 4.24
C GLY A 253 11.43 15.94 5.08
N THR A 254 10.62 15.28 5.90
CA THR A 254 11.04 14.16 6.77
C THR A 254 10.18 12.92 6.62
N GLU A 255 10.75 11.77 7.00
CA GLU A 255 10.03 10.49 7.00
C GLU A 255 8.91 10.47 8.06
N LEU A 256 9.10 11.16 9.21
CA LEU A 256 8.09 11.26 10.25
C LEU A 256 6.86 12.02 9.73
N MET A 257 7.07 13.20 9.11
CA MET A 257 5.99 13.97 8.50
C MET A 257 5.26 13.18 7.43
N ALA A 258 5.99 12.45 6.58
CA ALA A 258 5.39 11.56 5.56
C ALA A 258 4.53 10.47 6.20
N PHE A 259 4.95 9.92 7.33
CA PHE A 259 4.20 8.89 8.03
C PHE A 259 2.90 9.43 8.63
N LEU A 260 2.97 10.57 9.30
CA LEU A 260 1.80 11.23 9.89
C LEU A 260 0.79 11.61 8.81
N LEU A 261 1.27 12.20 7.71
CA LEU A 261 0.42 12.57 6.58
C LEU A 261 -0.23 11.34 5.92
N GLU A 262 0.50 10.24 5.72
CA GLU A 262 -0.06 8.98 5.23
C GLU A 262 -1.22 8.49 6.12
N CYS A 263 -1.04 8.52 7.45
CA CYS A 263 -2.08 8.13 8.42
C CYS A 263 -3.34 8.98 8.28
N ILE A 264 -3.18 10.29 8.15
CA ILE A 264 -4.26 11.27 7.99
C ILE A 264 -5.00 11.02 6.68
N GLU A 265 -4.25 10.94 5.57
CA GLU A 265 -4.79 10.80 4.22
C GLU A 265 -5.51 9.46 4.00
N ILE A 266 -5.00 8.36 4.55
CA ILE A 266 -5.69 7.06 4.50
C ILE A 266 -7.05 7.13 5.23
N LYS A 267 -7.14 7.82 6.35
CA LYS A 267 -8.41 8.00 7.08
C LYS A 267 -9.36 8.94 6.35
N ARG A 268 -8.85 10.02 5.78
CA ARG A 268 -9.64 11.03 5.05
C ARG A 268 -10.21 10.49 3.74
N LEU A 269 -9.37 9.82 2.95
CA LEU A 269 -9.70 9.38 1.58
C LEU A 269 -10.26 7.97 1.51
N TRP A 270 -10.01 7.14 2.52
CA TRP A 270 -10.43 5.74 2.60
C TRP A 270 -10.12 4.92 1.33
N PRO A 271 -8.86 4.91 0.82
CA PRO A 271 -8.54 4.35 -0.49
C PRO A 271 -8.76 2.84 -0.54
N VAL A 272 -9.25 2.32 -1.66
CA VAL A 272 -9.67 0.91 -1.80
C VAL A 272 -8.55 -0.07 -1.47
N TYR A 273 -7.31 0.22 -1.90
CA TYR A 273 -6.19 -0.71 -1.79
C TYR A 273 -5.33 -0.55 -0.53
N ASN A 274 -5.57 0.46 0.32
CA ASN A 274 -4.97 0.50 1.65
C ASN A 274 -5.73 -0.44 2.58
N ARG A 275 -4.99 -1.28 3.32
CA ARG A 275 -5.54 -2.22 4.32
C ARG A 275 -5.20 -1.79 5.74
N SER A 276 -3.93 -1.47 5.97
CA SER A 276 -3.44 -0.94 7.24
C SER A 276 -3.84 0.52 7.41
N LEU A 277 -3.84 1.01 8.65
CA LEU A 277 -4.11 2.39 9.05
C LEU A 277 -5.56 2.89 8.87
N LYS A 278 -6.42 2.16 8.16
CA LYS A 278 -7.84 2.50 8.06
C LYS A 278 -8.58 2.37 9.39
N ARG A 279 -8.30 1.29 10.12
CA ARG A 279 -8.96 0.92 11.39
C ARG A 279 -7.92 0.84 12.51
N PHE A 280 -7.08 1.86 12.62
CA PHE A 280 -6.15 1.92 13.73
C PHE A 280 -6.89 2.47 14.93
N GLU A 281 -7.26 1.60 15.85
CA GLU A 281 -7.71 1.93 17.20
C GLU A 281 -6.62 1.48 18.18
N PRO A 282 -6.35 2.24 19.26
CA PRO A 282 -5.46 1.77 20.31
C PRO A 282 -5.97 0.43 20.82
N SER A 283 -5.05 -0.54 20.94
CA SER A 283 -5.45 -1.92 21.27
C SER A 283 -5.69 -2.13 22.75
N TYR A 284 -5.12 -1.26 23.61
CA TYR A 284 -5.12 -1.42 25.07
C TYR A 284 -5.47 -0.10 25.75
N GLY A 285 -6.05 -0.21 26.95
CA GLY A 285 -6.36 0.92 27.82
C GLY A 285 -5.97 0.62 29.27
N LEU A 286 -5.58 1.69 29.99
CA LEU A 286 -5.49 1.69 31.44
C LEU A 286 -6.88 2.08 31.99
N TYR A 287 -7.45 1.26 32.83
CA TYR A 287 -8.76 1.47 33.44
C TYR A 287 -8.62 1.57 34.95
N VAL A 288 -9.50 2.36 35.56
CA VAL A 288 -9.70 2.42 37.01
C VAL A 288 -11.09 1.94 37.32
N TYR A 289 -11.23 1.08 38.29
CA TYR A 289 -12.51 0.64 38.84
C TYR A 289 -12.38 0.34 40.33
N GLU A 290 -13.46 0.43 41.05
CA GLU A 290 -13.55 0.12 42.48
C GLU A 290 -13.92 -1.34 42.67
N ASP A 291 -13.22 -2.03 43.56
CA ASP A 291 -13.55 -3.40 43.92
C ASP A 291 -14.61 -3.47 45.06
N ARG A 292 -15.01 -4.68 45.42
CA ARG A 292 -16.05 -4.92 46.43
C ARG A 292 -15.72 -4.40 47.83
N ASN A 293 -14.45 -4.18 48.10
CA ASN A 293 -13.92 -3.65 49.36
C ASN A 293 -13.71 -2.13 49.31
N GLY A 294 -14.12 -1.48 48.24
CA GLY A 294 -13.98 -0.03 48.03
C GLY A 294 -12.61 0.43 47.57
N TYR A 295 -11.68 -0.47 47.22
CA TYR A 295 -10.36 -0.08 46.74
C TYR A 295 -10.34 0.13 45.22
N SER A 296 -9.76 1.22 44.78
CA SER A 296 -9.51 1.50 43.36
C SER A 296 -8.46 0.55 42.81
N ARG A 297 -8.74 -0.04 41.66
CA ARG A 297 -7.83 -0.93 40.94
C ARG A 297 -7.43 -0.34 39.60
N LEU A 298 -6.16 -0.46 39.28
CA LEU A 298 -5.59 -0.11 37.97
C LEU A 298 -5.41 -1.37 37.15
N VAL A 299 -6.01 -1.44 35.97
CA VAL A 299 -5.90 -2.62 35.10
C VAL A 299 -5.59 -2.22 33.66
N LEU A 300 -4.70 -3.00 33.01
CA LEU A 300 -4.41 -2.92 31.58
C LEU A 300 -5.22 -3.99 30.85
N GLU A 301 -6.13 -3.55 30.01
CA GLU A 301 -6.95 -4.46 29.21
C GLU A 301 -7.01 -4.02 27.75
N LYS A 302 -7.45 -4.94 26.87
CA LYS A 302 -7.83 -4.58 25.51
C LYS A 302 -8.94 -3.54 25.54
N LYS A 303 -8.85 -2.55 24.68
CA LYS A 303 -9.83 -1.45 24.62
C LYS A 303 -11.24 -2.00 24.40
N LYS A 304 -12.14 -1.65 25.31
CA LYS A 304 -13.58 -1.99 25.28
C LYS A 304 -14.36 -0.78 24.81
N ARG A 305 -15.38 -0.99 23.96
CA ARG A 305 -16.19 0.12 23.41
C ARG A 305 -17.06 0.85 24.44
N GLN A 306 -17.38 0.18 25.54
CA GLN A 306 -18.36 0.68 26.53
C GLN A 306 -17.73 1.40 27.72
N ILE A 307 -16.41 1.33 27.89
CA ILE A 307 -15.71 1.91 29.05
C ILE A 307 -14.59 2.80 28.54
N THR A 308 -14.58 4.05 29.01
CA THR A 308 -13.51 5.02 28.66
C THR A 308 -12.27 4.74 29.50
N PRO A 309 -11.11 4.42 28.89
CA PRO A 309 -9.86 4.25 29.58
C PRO A 309 -9.31 5.61 30.04
N VAL A 310 -8.56 5.61 31.13
CA VAL A 310 -7.82 6.82 31.59
C VAL A 310 -6.67 7.16 30.67
N TYR A 311 -6.08 6.11 30.07
CA TYR A 311 -4.99 6.26 29.09
C TYR A 311 -5.03 5.11 28.08
N THR A 312 -4.53 5.32 26.86
CA THR A 312 -4.58 4.34 25.77
C THR A 312 -3.19 4.03 25.23
N PHE A 313 -2.99 2.79 24.77
CA PHE A 313 -1.71 2.29 24.27
C PHE A 313 -1.89 1.50 22.97
N SER A 314 -0.90 1.58 22.12
CA SER A 314 -0.79 0.75 20.93
C SER A 314 -0.28 -0.66 21.24
N ARG A 315 0.58 -0.80 22.28
CA ARG A 315 1.19 -2.05 22.71
C ARG A 315 0.99 -2.26 24.21
N LEU A 316 0.78 -3.50 24.61
CA LEU A 316 0.60 -3.87 26.01
C LEU A 316 1.84 -3.52 26.86
N GLU A 317 3.04 -3.66 26.30
CA GLU A 317 4.30 -3.39 26.98
C GLU A 317 4.45 -1.91 27.38
N GLU A 318 4.03 -0.98 26.51
CA GLU A 318 4.00 0.45 26.84
C GLU A 318 3.12 0.73 28.07
N GLY A 319 1.94 0.11 28.10
CA GLY A 319 1.02 0.23 29.25
C GLY A 319 1.61 -0.38 30.51
N ARG A 320 2.28 -1.54 30.39
CA ARG A 320 2.92 -2.21 31.53
C ARG A 320 4.04 -1.37 32.15
N GLN A 321 4.90 -0.77 31.32
CA GLN A 321 5.97 0.12 31.80
C GLN A 321 5.40 1.36 32.51
N LEU A 322 4.35 1.97 31.96
CA LEU A 322 3.66 3.07 32.62
C LEU A 322 3.07 2.65 33.97
N LEU A 323 2.35 1.52 34.01
CA LEU A 323 1.73 1.03 35.23
C LEU A 323 2.78 0.70 36.34
N LEU A 324 3.91 0.11 35.94
CA LEU A 324 5.04 -0.15 36.86
C LEU A 324 5.64 1.17 37.41
N ARG A 325 5.74 2.20 36.57
CA ARG A 325 6.19 3.51 37.01
C ARG A 325 5.22 4.13 38.02
N LEU A 326 3.93 4.15 37.72
CA LEU A 326 2.89 4.67 38.62
C LEU A 326 2.88 3.96 39.97
N VAL A 327 2.96 2.64 39.96
CA VAL A 327 2.98 1.83 41.19
C VAL A 327 4.18 2.20 42.05
N ARG A 328 5.33 2.44 41.46
CA ARG A 328 6.54 2.82 42.19
C ARG A 328 6.49 4.27 42.66
N GLU A 329 6.09 5.22 41.82
CA GLU A 329 6.13 6.66 42.14
C GLU A 329 5.04 7.08 43.14
N ALA A 330 3.83 6.46 43.03
CA ALA A 330 2.73 6.73 43.95
C ALA A 330 2.58 5.66 45.04
N GLU A 331 3.57 4.78 45.23
CA GLU A 331 3.60 3.71 46.26
C GLU A 331 2.31 2.87 46.27
N LEU A 332 1.76 2.58 45.07
CA LEU A 332 0.53 1.82 44.92
C LEU A 332 0.74 0.32 45.18
N CYS A 333 -0.32 -0.38 45.48
CA CYS A 333 -0.25 -1.80 45.78
C CYS A 333 -0.09 -2.64 44.50
N PRO A 334 0.98 -3.44 44.33
CA PRO A 334 1.20 -4.28 43.16
C PRO A 334 0.08 -5.29 42.91
N LYS A 335 -0.57 -5.81 43.97
CA LYS A 335 -1.72 -6.73 43.83
C LYS A 335 -2.96 -6.02 43.32
N LEU A 336 -3.28 -4.82 43.82
CA LEU A 336 -4.43 -4.05 43.37
C LEU A 336 -4.24 -3.48 41.95
N CYS A 337 -2.99 -3.44 41.46
CA CYS A 337 -2.64 -3.03 40.10
C CYS A 337 -2.34 -4.20 39.14
N TYR A 338 -2.64 -5.46 39.53
CA TYR A 338 -2.39 -6.67 38.74
C TYR A 338 -0.94 -6.84 38.23
N ILE A 339 0.03 -6.23 38.90
CA ILE A 339 1.46 -6.45 38.65
C ILE A 339 1.89 -7.74 39.31
N GLN A 340 1.46 -7.95 40.56
CA GLN A 340 1.62 -9.22 41.26
C GLN A 340 0.31 -10.01 41.18
N THR A 341 0.38 -11.23 40.67
CA THR A 341 -0.73 -12.18 40.60
C THR A 341 -0.41 -13.36 41.54
N GLY A 342 -1.43 -13.88 42.23
CA GLY A 342 -1.32 -15.05 43.12
C GLY A 342 -1.69 -14.77 44.58
N GLU A 343 -1.90 -15.86 45.36
CA GLU A 343 -2.34 -15.82 46.75
C GLU A 343 -1.25 -15.58 47.77
N GLY A 344 0.02 -15.54 47.36
CA GLY A 344 1.17 -15.31 48.27
C GLY A 344 1.16 -13.92 48.92
N PRO A 345 2.03 -13.63 49.88
CA PRO A 345 2.14 -12.32 50.55
C PRO A 345 2.47 -11.21 49.54
N CYS A 346 2.01 -9.99 49.81
CA CYS A 346 2.26 -8.85 48.93
C CYS A 346 3.76 -8.46 48.96
N GLU A 347 4.40 -8.46 47.80
CA GLU A 347 5.81 -8.04 47.67
C GLU A 347 5.99 -6.57 48.04
N GLY A 348 5.01 -5.71 47.71
CA GLY A 348 5.04 -4.31 48.07
C GLY A 348 5.14 -4.07 49.60
N ILE A 349 4.45 -4.88 50.39
CA ILE A 349 4.54 -4.84 51.87
C ILE A 349 5.92 -5.31 52.28
N ARG A 350 6.37 -6.45 51.76
CA ARG A 350 7.69 -7.04 52.09
C ARG A 350 8.85 -6.10 51.76
N LEU A 351 8.74 -5.34 50.71
CA LEU A 351 9.77 -4.40 50.23
C LEU A 351 9.55 -2.96 50.73
N HIS A 352 8.55 -2.72 51.55
CA HIS A 352 8.15 -1.38 52.04
C HIS A 352 7.91 -0.36 50.90
N THR A 353 7.36 -0.83 49.77
CA THR A 353 7.02 -0.02 48.58
C THR A 353 5.54 0.25 48.45
N CYS A 354 4.70 -0.22 49.37
CA CYS A 354 3.28 0.13 49.47
C CYS A 354 2.80 0.06 50.93
N HIS A 355 1.64 0.62 51.21
CA HIS A 355 1.10 0.76 52.58
C HIS A 355 0.13 -0.37 52.99
N GLY A 356 0.14 -1.51 52.27
CA GLY A 356 -0.62 -2.70 52.65
C GLY A 356 -2.12 -2.65 52.35
N ALA A 357 -2.55 -1.87 51.37
CA ALA A 357 -3.99 -1.75 50.98
C ALA A 357 -4.64 -3.09 50.67
N CYS A 358 -3.95 -4.06 50.04
CA CYS A 358 -4.49 -5.38 49.75
C CYS A 358 -4.71 -6.29 50.97
N GLU A 359 -4.10 -5.93 52.13
CA GLU A 359 -4.25 -6.61 53.43
C GLU A 359 -5.01 -5.72 54.40
N GLN A 360 -5.69 -4.68 53.95
CA GLN A 360 -6.48 -3.73 54.72
C GLN A 360 -5.69 -2.98 55.83
N GLN A 361 -4.36 -2.92 55.69
CA GLN A 361 -3.52 -2.14 56.59
C GLN A 361 -3.60 -0.62 56.32
N GLU A 362 -3.97 -0.24 55.08
CA GLU A 362 -4.33 1.09 54.65
C GLU A 362 -5.80 1.20 54.33
N THR A 363 -6.48 2.28 54.68
CA THR A 363 -7.90 2.51 54.36
C THR A 363 -8.11 2.73 52.85
N ALA A 364 -9.29 2.30 52.35
CA ALA A 364 -9.64 2.50 50.97
C ALA A 364 -9.60 4.00 50.55
N GLU A 365 -10.03 4.90 51.44
CA GLU A 365 -10.01 6.33 51.19
C GLU A 365 -8.59 6.87 50.97
N SER A 366 -7.64 6.50 51.81
CA SER A 366 -6.23 6.90 51.67
C SER A 366 -5.63 6.37 50.40
N TYR A 367 -5.82 5.07 50.10
CA TYR A 367 -5.31 4.45 48.90
C TYR A 367 -5.90 5.04 47.62
N ASN A 368 -7.24 5.21 47.58
CA ASN A 368 -7.96 5.75 46.43
C ASN A 368 -7.54 7.19 46.12
N ARG A 369 -7.25 8.01 47.12
CA ARG A 369 -6.71 9.36 46.92
C ARG A 369 -5.37 9.30 46.17
N ARG A 370 -4.43 8.42 46.55
CA ARG A 370 -3.13 8.25 45.86
C ARG A 370 -3.31 7.72 44.43
N VAL A 371 -4.26 6.81 44.20
CA VAL A 371 -4.62 6.37 42.84
C VAL A 371 -5.17 7.52 42.00
N ALA A 372 -6.06 8.34 42.58
CA ALA A 372 -6.64 9.49 41.89
C ALA A 372 -5.56 10.55 41.56
N GLU A 373 -4.67 10.87 42.49
CA GLU A 373 -3.53 11.77 42.29
C GLU A 373 -2.59 11.24 41.19
N ALA A 374 -2.25 9.95 41.22
CA ALA A 374 -1.42 9.31 40.18
C ALA A 374 -2.07 9.34 38.80
N VAL A 375 -3.37 9.15 38.73
CA VAL A 375 -4.14 9.24 37.47
C VAL A 375 -4.24 10.68 36.99
N GLN A 376 -4.47 11.63 37.91
CA GLN A 376 -4.54 13.05 37.59
C GLN A 376 -3.19 13.57 37.07
N SER A 377 -2.08 13.16 37.69
CA SER A 377 -0.74 13.51 37.20
C SER A 377 -0.47 13.04 35.78
N LEU A 378 -0.97 11.85 35.41
CA LEU A 378 -0.90 11.37 34.02
C LEU A 378 -1.62 12.28 33.02
N GLN A 379 -2.61 13.05 33.47
CA GLN A 379 -3.41 13.92 32.61
C GLN A 379 -2.91 15.38 32.63
N SER A 380 -2.34 15.84 33.76
CA SER A 380 -1.89 17.21 33.96
C SER A 380 -0.42 17.44 33.61
N ASP A 381 0.44 16.43 33.77
CA ASP A 381 1.89 16.56 33.56
C ASP A 381 2.36 16.12 32.17
N LEU A 382 1.44 15.98 31.22
CA LEU A 382 1.82 15.67 29.86
C LEU A 382 2.46 16.90 29.20
N PRO A 383 3.75 16.87 28.88
CA PRO A 383 4.46 18.05 28.42
C PRO A 383 3.91 18.56 27.07
N SER A 384 3.83 19.87 26.95
CA SER A 384 3.69 20.53 25.65
C SER A 384 5.08 20.65 25.03
N PHE A 385 5.23 20.22 23.79
CA PHE A 385 6.48 20.37 23.05
C PHE A 385 6.26 20.41 21.55
N ALA A 386 7.17 21.08 20.86
CA ALA A 386 7.28 21.06 19.42
C ALA A 386 8.45 20.17 18.99
N LEU A 387 8.27 19.37 17.95
CA LEU A 387 9.34 18.72 17.22
C LEU A 387 9.67 19.52 15.97
N LEU A 388 10.89 19.98 15.87
CA LEU A 388 11.42 20.70 14.73
C LEU A 388 12.42 19.85 13.97
N ASP A 389 12.23 19.77 12.66
CA ASP A 389 13.13 19.01 11.78
C ASP A 389 13.24 19.68 10.40
N ASN A 390 13.95 19.06 9.47
CA ASN A 390 14.11 19.56 8.12
C ASN A 390 12.74 19.79 7.43
N GLY A 391 12.59 20.92 6.76
CA GLY A 391 11.45 21.24 5.91
C GLY A 391 11.54 20.57 4.54
N ARG A 392 10.64 20.96 3.64
CA ARG A 392 10.62 20.49 2.24
C ARG A 392 11.77 21.08 1.43
N HIS A 393 12.25 22.24 1.84
CA HIS A 393 13.40 22.98 1.29
C HIS A 393 14.17 23.70 2.42
N GLY A 394 15.33 24.29 2.10
CA GLY A 394 16.25 24.86 3.10
C GLY A 394 15.72 26.09 3.86
N GLU A 395 14.69 26.76 3.35
CA GLU A 395 14.12 27.99 3.94
C GLU A 395 13.02 27.71 4.97
N GLU A 396 12.72 26.44 5.24
CA GLU A 396 11.68 26.05 6.20
C GLU A 396 12.12 24.90 7.10
N LYS A 397 11.42 24.76 8.23
CA LYS A 397 11.49 23.62 9.14
C LYS A 397 10.12 22.95 9.24
N SER A 398 10.06 21.64 9.28
CA SER A 398 8.85 20.93 9.68
C SER A 398 8.62 21.06 11.17
N CYS A 399 7.37 21.26 11.57
CA CYS A 399 6.97 21.37 12.97
C CYS A 399 5.81 20.42 13.26
N ILE A 400 5.91 19.70 14.37
CA ILE A 400 4.86 18.85 14.92
C ILE A 400 4.63 19.30 16.36
N LEU A 401 3.38 19.64 16.71
CA LEU A 401 3.02 20.11 18.04
C LEU A 401 2.29 19.00 18.81
N ILE A 402 2.84 18.69 19.98
CA ILE A 402 2.15 17.98 21.06
C ILE A 402 1.78 19.04 22.11
N GLU A 403 0.49 19.18 22.39
CA GLU A 403 -0.05 20.08 23.40
C GLU A 403 -0.68 19.26 24.53
N LYS A 404 -0.21 19.47 25.76
CA LYS A 404 -0.68 18.72 26.94
C LYS A 404 -0.76 17.20 26.66
N GLY A 405 0.32 16.66 26.07
CA GLY A 405 0.45 15.25 25.71
C GLY A 405 -0.43 14.78 24.56
N ARG A 406 -1.15 15.65 23.88
CA ARG A 406 -2.02 15.33 22.74
C ARG A 406 -1.44 15.83 21.44
N PHE A 407 -1.62 15.06 20.36
CA PHE A 407 -1.23 15.51 19.03
C PHE A 407 -2.18 16.63 18.57
N TYR A 408 -1.66 17.86 18.49
CA TYR A 408 -2.41 19.01 18.00
C TYR A 408 -2.44 19.05 16.48
N GLY A 409 -1.25 19.03 15.85
CA GLY A 409 -1.14 19.19 14.42
C GLY A 409 0.30 19.23 13.94
N MET A 410 0.45 19.49 12.66
CA MET A 410 1.77 19.60 12.00
C MET A 410 1.73 20.63 10.88
N GLY A 411 2.90 21.18 10.53
CA GLY A 411 3.04 22.18 9.47
C GLY A 411 4.50 22.53 9.22
N TYR A 412 4.70 23.72 8.67
CA TYR A 412 6.03 24.23 8.33
C TYR A 412 6.20 25.65 8.81
N LEU A 413 7.37 25.95 9.34
CA LEU A 413 7.79 27.26 9.82
C LEU A 413 8.94 27.80 8.98
N PRO A 414 9.08 29.11 8.78
CA PRO A 414 10.31 29.69 8.24
C PRO A 414 11.53 29.24 9.06
N ALA A 415 12.67 29.02 8.38
CA ALA A 415 13.86 28.46 9.04
C ALA A 415 14.44 29.36 10.14
N ASP A 416 14.22 30.66 10.03
CA ASP A 416 14.68 31.70 10.94
C ASP A 416 13.68 32.06 12.06
N ASN A 417 12.50 31.42 12.05
CA ASN A 417 11.47 31.70 13.07
C ASN A 417 11.90 31.18 14.44
N ALA A 418 12.04 32.09 15.41
CA ALA A 418 12.27 31.74 16.80
C ALA A 418 10.93 31.31 17.43
N ILE A 419 10.89 30.11 18.00
CA ILE A 419 9.72 29.60 18.71
C ILE A 419 9.58 30.36 20.03
N CYS A 420 8.55 31.17 20.16
CA CYS A 420 8.32 31.94 21.39
C CYS A 420 7.24 31.29 22.29
N ASP A 421 6.16 30.75 21.71
CA ASP A 421 5.04 30.18 22.46
C ASP A 421 4.22 29.19 21.59
N SER A 422 3.26 28.48 22.21
CA SER A 422 2.41 27.50 21.53
C SER A 422 1.40 28.12 20.58
N ASP A 423 0.91 29.32 20.88
CA ASP A 423 -0.15 29.98 20.10
C ASP A 423 0.39 30.50 18.78
N THR A 424 1.57 31.12 18.78
CA THR A 424 2.29 31.52 17.56
C THR A 424 2.57 30.32 16.64
N LEU A 425 2.89 29.15 17.21
CA LEU A 425 3.07 27.94 16.41
C LEU A 425 1.80 27.48 15.75
N LYS A 426 0.66 27.55 16.42
CA LYS A 426 -0.64 27.10 15.92
C LYS A 426 -1.07 27.81 14.63
N ASP A 427 -0.67 29.06 14.44
CA ASP A 427 -0.96 29.82 13.21
C ASP A 427 -0.30 29.24 11.97
N HIS A 428 0.80 28.49 12.14
CA HIS A 428 1.54 27.82 11.08
C HIS A 428 1.20 26.34 10.94
N LEU A 429 0.38 25.79 11.84
CA LEU A 429 0.09 24.36 11.88
C LEU A 429 -1.34 24.07 11.41
N THR A 430 -1.47 23.02 10.64
CA THR A 430 -2.77 22.43 10.36
C THR A 430 -3.15 21.50 11.51
N ARG A 431 -4.31 21.78 12.14
CA ARG A 431 -4.88 20.91 13.17
C ARG A 431 -5.43 19.63 12.53
N TYR A 432 -5.11 18.49 13.11
CA TYR A 432 -5.65 17.21 12.69
C TYR A 432 -6.36 16.51 13.85
N PRO A 433 -7.33 15.61 13.54
CA PRO A 433 -7.97 14.78 14.57
C PRO A 433 -6.93 13.95 15.33
N GLU A 434 -7.05 13.94 16.65
CA GLU A 434 -6.15 13.17 17.52
C GLU A 434 -6.18 11.69 17.16
N ASN A 435 -5.00 11.07 17.21
CA ASN A 435 -4.82 9.65 17.00
C ASN A 435 -3.69 9.17 17.91
N ASP A 436 -4.02 8.31 18.87
CA ASP A 436 -3.07 7.74 19.83
C ASP A 436 -1.84 7.11 19.16
N TYR A 437 -2.01 6.52 17.98
CA TYR A 437 -0.88 5.96 17.22
C TYR A 437 0.08 7.04 16.73
N MET A 438 -0.45 8.15 16.19
CA MET A 438 0.36 9.27 15.75
C MET A 438 1.08 9.91 16.93
N ARG A 439 0.37 10.09 18.07
CA ARG A 439 0.96 10.58 19.32
C ARG A 439 2.12 9.69 19.79
N SER A 440 1.88 8.38 19.90
CA SER A 440 2.92 7.41 20.32
C SER A 440 4.15 7.47 19.41
N LEU A 441 3.94 7.56 18.09
CA LEU A 441 5.02 7.68 17.13
C LEU A 441 5.84 8.97 17.30
N VAL A 442 5.16 10.10 17.52
CA VAL A 442 5.80 11.40 17.74
C VAL A 442 6.60 11.39 19.04
N CYS A 443 6.04 10.84 20.13
CA CYS A 443 6.73 10.72 21.40
C CYS A 443 7.98 9.82 21.31
N GLN A 444 7.88 8.66 20.67
CA GLN A 444 9.04 7.78 20.44
C GLN A 444 10.12 8.47 19.59
N TYR A 445 9.72 9.26 18.61
CA TYR A 445 10.68 10.03 17.82
C TYR A 445 11.37 11.10 18.66
N ALA A 446 10.62 11.82 19.51
CA ALA A 446 11.14 12.83 20.41
C ALA A 446 12.15 12.25 21.42
N GLU A 447 11.89 11.06 21.94
CA GLU A 447 12.80 10.34 22.83
C GLU A 447 14.11 9.93 22.12
N ARG A 448 13.98 9.48 20.87
CA ARG A 448 15.13 9.06 20.06
C ARG A 448 16.00 10.24 19.62
N TRP A 449 15.41 11.42 19.45
CA TRP A 449 16.08 12.61 18.94
C TRP A 449 15.81 13.83 19.85
N PRO A 450 16.34 13.86 21.09
CA PRO A 450 16.07 14.93 22.06
C PRO A 450 16.41 16.33 21.54
N GLY A 451 17.47 16.46 20.72
CA GLY A 451 17.89 17.74 20.14
C GLY A 451 16.92 18.36 19.14
N LYS A 452 15.87 17.63 18.71
CA LYS A 452 14.81 18.15 17.84
C LYS A 452 13.56 18.58 18.61
N LYS A 453 13.55 18.32 19.93
CA LYS A 453 12.45 18.62 20.82
C LYS A 453 12.65 19.97 21.48
N SER A 454 11.69 20.86 21.35
CA SER A 454 11.61 22.13 22.07
C SER A 454 10.43 22.09 23.02
N TYR A 455 10.69 22.24 24.32
CA TYR A 455 9.62 22.40 25.29
C TYR A 455 9.00 23.77 25.17
N LEU A 456 7.70 23.82 25.27
CA LEU A 456 6.93 25.05 25.23
C LEU A 456 6.51 25.38 26.66
N PRO A 457 6.61 26.64 27.10
CA PRO A 457 6.02 27.07 28.35
C PRO A 457 4.49 26.90 28.28
N ASP A 458 3.90 26.50 29.40
CA ASP A 458 2.44 26.38 29.55
C ASP A 458 1.73 27.72 29.44
#